data_4cad4456fed641698c8341fb903dd082
#
_entry.id   4cad4456fed641698c8341fb903dd082
#
_cell.length_a   1.000
_cell.length_b   1.000
_cell.length_c   1.000
_cell.angle_alpha   90.00
_cell.angle_beta   90.00
_cell.angle_gamma   90.00
#
_symmetry.space_group_name_H-M   'P 1'
#
loop_
_entity.id
_entity.type
_entity.pdbx_description
1 polymer ?
#
loop_
_entity_poly.entity_id
_entity_poly.type
_entity_poly.pdbx_seq_one_letter_code
_entity_poly.pdbx_strand_id
1 'polypeptide(L)'
;MQHLKEKGPFLPPASLRLLVPPLRLVSAALWQVVQRRDVMDYGLVEEFVVTVLDVVPDLMSYREKVQLIMGLRAQLVLKLLFSEHLADSDTIQSHLNRMRTCSITHRDNQICDPEVEASESNFLKLIKTLLEDPVERERFFQNVFPEEFGPQYHSALQTLVWEFLSRLEKLLPTPTLQQTASWFLQQVRQKRSV
;
A
#
# COMPACT_ATOMS: atom_id res chain seq x y z
N MET A 1 39.59 -12.89 1.45
CA MET A 1 38.59 -13.28 0.42
C MET A 1 37.53 -12.21 0.42
N GLN A 2 37.60 -11.29 -0.55
CA GLN A 2 36.65 -10.20 -0.70
C GLN A 2 35.42 -10.72 -1.44
N HIS A 3 34.25 -10.72 -0.79
CA HIS A 3 32.97 -10.94 -1.45
C HIS A 3 32.65 -9.71 -2.30
N LEU A 4 32.85 -9.81 -3.60
CA LEU A 4 32.27 -8.93 -4.60
C LEU A 4 30.74 -9.10 -4.54
N LYS A 5 30.05 -8.07 -4.00
CA LYS A 5 28.60 -7.90 -4.23
C LYS A 5 28.40 -7.71 -5.73
N GLU A 6 27.84 -8.68 -6.40
CA GLU A 6 27.35 -8.54 -7.77
C GLU A 6 26.28 -7.43 -7.79
N LYS A 7 26.65 -6.28 -8.33
CA LYS A 7 25.70 -5.25 -8.74
C LYS A 7 24.92 -5.83 -9.92
N GLY A 8 23.66 -6.16 -9.72
CA GLY A 8 22.75 -6.53 -10.79
C GLY A 8 22.75 -5.49 -11.92
N PRO A 9 22.32 -5.85 -13.13
CA PRO A 9 22.40 -4.98 -14.30
C PRO A 9 21.66 -3.67 -14.03
N PHE A 10 22.40 -2.57 -13.99
CA PHE A 10 21.83 -1.22 -13.92
C PHE A 10 20.99 -0.98 -15.17
N LEU A 11 19.68 -0.80 -14.99
CA LEU A 11 18.81 -0.38 -16.08
C LEU A 11 19.25 1.00 -16.58
N PRO A 12 19.44 1.18 -17.89
CA PRO A 12 19.82 2.49 -18.43
C PRO A 12 18.69 3.52 -18.14
N PRO A 13 19.02 4.79 -17.93
CA PRO A 13 18.04 5.84 -17.62
C PRO A 13 16.90 5.96 -18.63
N ALA A 14 17.14 5.58 -19.88
CA ALA A 14 16.12 5.53 -20.92
C ALA A 14 15.05 4.46 -20.63
N SER A 15 15.43 3.30 -20.06
CA SER A 15 14.52 2.23 -19.68
C SER A 15 13.65 2.62 -18.49
N LEU A 16 14.17 3.39 -17.54
CA LEU A 16 13.39 3.92 -16.40
C LEU A 16 12.25 4.83 -16.86
N ARG A 17 12.44 5.59 -17.94
CA ARG A 17 11.39 6.46 -18.50
C ARG A 17 10.18 5.67 -19.03
N LEU A 18 10.39 4.43 -19.46
CA LEU A 18 9.29 3.56 -19.92
C LEU A 18 8.39 3.09 -18.77
N LEU A 19 8.89 3.11 -17.52
CA LEU A 19 8.12 2.72 -16.34
C LEU A 19 7.23 3.85 -15.80
N VAL A 20 7.51 5.11 -16.15
CA VAL A 20 6.75 6.27 -15.63
C VAL A 20 5.28 6.24 -16.01
N PRO A 21 4.88 6.04 -17.30
CA PRO A 21 3.46 6.00 -17.66
C PRO A 21 2.68 4.87 -16.97
N PRO A 22 3.16 3.61 -16.92
CA PRO A 22 2.45 2.56 -16.20
C PRO A 22 2.37 2.83 -14.69
N LEU A 23 3.41 3.37 -14.05
CA LEU A 23 3.35 3.72 -12.63
C LEU A 23 2.29 4.80 -12.36
N ARG A 24 2.18 5.83 -13.20
CA ARG A 24 1.15 6.85 -13.09
C ARG A 24 -0.25 6.28 -13.28
N LEU A 25 -0.42 5.37 -14.23
CA LEU A 25 -1.71 4.72 -14.47
C LEU A 25 -2.12 3.86 -13.27
N VAL A 26 -1.21 3.04 -12.75
CA VAL A 26 -1.46 2.24 -11.54
C VAL A 26 -1.77 3.14 -10.35
N SER A 27 -1.00 4.20 -10.12
CA SER A 27 -1.25 5.17 -9.03
C SER A 27 -2.66 5.78 -9.14
N ALA A 28 -3.09 6.16 -10.34
CA ALA A 28 -4.42 6.71 -10.57
C ALA A 28 -5.52 5.67 -10.33
N ALA A 29 -5.32 4.41 -10.75
CA ALA A 29 -6.26 3.32 -10.52
C ALA A 29 -6.41 3.01 -9.02
N LEU A 30 -5.29 2.93 -8.29
CA LEU A 30 -5.29 2.69 -6.84
C LEU A 30 -5.93 3.84 -6.07
N TRP A 31 -5.71 5.08 -6.51
CA TRP A 31 -6.40 6.23 -5.95
C TRP A 31 -7.93 6.11 -6.12
N GLN A 32 -8.41 5.66 -7.29
CA GLN A 32 -9.85 5.44 -7.50
C GLN A 32 -10.42 4.35 -6.60
N VAL A 33 -9.69 3.25 -6.36
CA VAL A 33 -10.08 2.19 -5.42
C VAL A 33 -10.34 2.79 -4.03
N VAL A 34 -9.41 3.61 -3.53
CA VAL A 34 -9.53 4.20 -2.19
C VAL A 34 -10.62 5.27 -2.15
N GLN A 35 -10.78 6.09 -3.18
CA GLN A 35 -11.85 7.09 -3.28
C GLN A 35 -13.25 6.45 -3.29
N ARG A 36 -13.43 5.34 -4.02
CA ARG A 36 -14.70 4.60 -4.09
C ARG A 36 -14.97 3.73 -2.88
N ARG A 37 -13.97 3.57 -2.02
CA ARG A 37 -14.03 2.66 -0.87
C ARG A 37 -14.25 1.21 -1.28
N ASP A 38 -13.62 0.79 -2.38
CA ASP A 38 -13.64 -0.59 -2.85
C ASP A 38 -12.71 -1.44 -1.95
N VAL A 39 -13.18 -1.69 -0.72
CA VAL A 39 -12.38 -2.27 0.38
C VAL A 39 -11.82 -3.65 0.00
N MET A 40 -12.52 -4.41 -0.85
CA MET A 40 -12.04 -5.73 -1.30
C MET A 40 -10.74 -5.63 -2.12
N ASP A 41 -10.49 -4.49 -2.76
CA ASP A 41 -9.28 -4.23 -3.54
C ASP A 41 -8.17 -3.55 -2.73
N TYR A 42 -8.36 -3.30 -1.43
CA TYR A 42 -7.33 -2.68 -0.57
C TYR A 42 -6.06 -3.53 -0.45
N GLY A 43 -6.17 -4.84 -0.66
CA GLY A 43 -5.00 -5.72 -0.74
C GLY A 43 -4.05 -5.35 -1.88
N LEU A 44 -4.57 -4.93 -3.05
CA LEU A 44 -3.78 -4.45 -4.19
C LEU A 44 -3.10 -3.12 -3.88
N VAL A 45 -3.83 -2.21 -3.20
CA VAL A 45 -3.26 -0.91 -2.76
C VAL A 45 -2.08 -1.16 -1.81
N GLU A 46 -2.27 -2.04 -0.82
CA GLU A 46 -1.23 -2.40 0.13
C GLU A 46 -0.01 -3.02 -0.54
N GLU A 47 -0.21 -3.99 -1.44
CA GLU A 47 0.88 -4.65 -2.18
C GLU A 47 1.72 -3.63 -2.96
N PHE A 48 1.07 -2.69 -3.63
CA PHE A 48 1.76 -1.61 -4.33
C PHE A 48 2.55 -0.72 -3.38
N VAL A 49 1.93 -0.29 -2.26
CA VAL A 49 2.59 0.53 -1.24
C VAL A 49 3.84 -0.16 -0.70
N VAL A 50 3.72 -1.44 -0.30
CA VAL A 50 4.85 -2.22 0.23
C VAL A 50 5.95 -2.34 -0.82
N THR A 51 5.61 -2.72 -2.06
CA THR A 51 6.58 -2.86 -3.15
C THR A 51 7.37 -1.58 -3.41
N VAL A 52 6.69 -0.43 -3.42
CA VAL A 52 7.36 0.87 -3.62
C VAL A 52 8.23 1.23 -2.42
N LEU A 53 7.75 1.02 -1.19
CA LEU A 53 8.51 1.34 0.03
C LEU A 53 9.70 0.42 0.26
N ASP A 54 9.70 -0.79 -0.29
CA ASP A 54 10.88 -1.67 -0.28
C ASP A 54 12.00 -1.15 -1.20
N VAL A 55 11.62 -0.46 -2.28
CA VAL A 55 12.59 0.17 -3.22
C VAL A 55 13.00 1.57 -2.75
N VAL A 56 12.08 2.33 -2.15
CA VAL A 56 12.28 3.70 -1.67
C VAL A 56 11.81 3.84 -0.22
N PRO A 57 12.58 3.34 0.77
CA PRO A 57 12.16 3.32 2.17
C PRO A 57 11.87 4.69 2.77
N ASP A 58 12.61 5.72 2.32
CA ASP A 58 12.52 7.10 2.84
C ASP A 58 11.32 7.88 2.28
N LEU A 59 10.47 7.26 1.46
CA LEU A 59 9.30 7.90 0.87
C LEU A 59 8.27 8.29 1.95
N MET A 60 8.17 7.48 3.00
CA MET A 60 7.31 7.72 4.16
C MET A 60 8.09 7.47 5.46
N SER A 61 7.72 8.18 6.53
CA SER A 61 8.20 7.85 7.86
C SER A 61 7.70 6.45 8.28
N TYR A 62 8.41 5.82 9.22
CA TYR A 62 8.01 4.51 9.77
C TYR A 62 6.56 4.49 10.25
N ARG A 63 6.16 5.52 11.02
CA ARG A 63 4.80 5.64 11.57
C ARG A 63 3.75 5.74 10.46
N GLU A 64 3.96 6.61 9.46
CA GLU A 64 3.03 6.76 8.32
C GLU A 64 2.91 5.45 7.53
N LYS A 65 4.04 4.78 7.26
CA LYS A 65 4.07 3.49 6.57
C LYS A 65 3.23 2.45 7.30
N VAL A 66 3.46 2.28 8.60
CA VAL A 66 2.73 1.27 9.39
C VAL A 66 1.25 1.62 9.48
N GLN A 67 0.90 2.88 9.76
CA GLN A 67 -0.49 3.33 9.80
C GLN A 67 -1.22 3.07 8.47
N LEU A 68 -0.56 3.34 7.34
CA LEU A 68 -1.14 3.11 6.02
C LEU A 68 -1.37 1.62 5.76
N ILE A 69 -0.35 0.78 5.93
CA ILE A 69 -0.43 -0.66 5.66
C ILE A 69 -1.44 -1.34 6.59
N MET A 70 -1.36 -1.06 7.90
CA MET A 70 -2.30 -1.62 8.87
C MET A 70 -3.72 -1.11 8.64
N GLY A 71 -3.86 0.16 8.29
CA GLY A 71 -5.17 0.76 8.02
C GLY A 71 -5.90 0.11 6.86
N LEU A 72 -5.21 -0.11 5.73
CA LEU A 72 -5.75 -0.79 4.56
C LEU A 72 -6.16 -2.24 4.91
N ARG A 73 -5.29 -2.96 5.60
CA ARG A 73 -5.53 -4.35 5.95
C ARG A 73 -6.62 -4.52 7.00
N ALA A 74 -6.67 -3.63 8.00
CA ALA A 74 -7.73 -3.66 9.01
C ALA A 74 -9.12 -3.53 8.37
N GLN A 75 -9.29 -2.59 7.43
CA GLN A 75 -10.54 -2.43 6.69
C GLN A 75 -10.89 -3.69 5.90
N LEU A 76 -9.92 -4.28 5.19
CA LEU A 76 -10.14 -5.52 4.44
C LEU A 76 -10.57 -6.67 5.34
N VAL A 77 -9.86 -6.92 6.45
CA VAL A 77 -10.16 -7.99 7.39
C VAL A 77 -11.53 -7.81 8.03
N LEU A 78 -11.87 -6.59 8.47
CA LEU A 78 -13.20 -6.30 9.03
C LEU A 78 -14.30 -6.46 8.00
N LYS A 79 -14.07 -6.08 6.74
CA LYS A 79 -15.03 -6.31 5.66
C LYS A 79 -15.25 -7.78 5.38
N LEU A 80 -14.19 -8.60 5.40
CA LEU A 80 -14.28 -10.05 5.25
C LEU A 80 -15.04 -10.70 6.41
N LEU A 81 -14.81 -10.27 7.65
CA LEU A 81 -15.55 -10.73 8.83
C LEU A 81 -17.03 -10.38 8.79
N PHE A 82 -17.36 -9.19 8.27
CA PHE A 82 -18.77 -8.76 8.11
C PHE A 82 -19.51 -9.57 7.04
N SER A 83 -18.79 -10.03 6.03
CA SER A 83 -19.35 -10.78 4.90
C SER A 83 -19.25 -12.27 5.17
N GLU A 84 -20.17 -12.84 5.94
CA GLU A 84 -20.19 -14.25 6.40
C GLU A 84 -19.98 -15.31 5.29
N HIS A 85 -20.20 -14.94 4.04
CA HIS A 85 -20.08 -15.85 2.89
C HIS A 85 -18.76 -15.73 2.11
N LEU A 86 -17.88 -14.77 2.43
CA LEU A 86 -16.73 -14.42 1.59
C LEU A 86 -15.37 -14.88 2.11
N ALA A 87 -15.23 -15.19 3.38
CA ALA A 87 -13.94 -15.65 3.91
C ALA A 87 -14.13 -16.78 4.91
N ASP A 88 -13.40 -17.86 4.66
CA ASP A 88 -13.12 -18.87 5.67
C ASP A 88 -12.10 -18.33 6.70
N SER A 89 -12.03 -18.97 7.84
CA SER A 89 -11.08 -18.62 8.91
C SER A 89 -9.62 -18.60 8.42
N ASP A 90 -9.27 -19.43 7.44
CA ASP A 90 -7.91 -19.55 6.92
C ASP A 90 -7.52 -18.35 6.10
N THR A 91 -8.44 -17.77 5.33
CA THR A 91 -8.22 -16.52 4.58
C THR A 91 -7.96 -15.36 5.53
N ILE A 92 -8.78 -15.20 6.56
CA ILE A 92 -8.60 -14.16 7.58
C ILE A 92 -7.25 -14.35 8.30
N GLN A 93 -6.94 -15.58 8.70
CA GLN A 93 -5.67 -15.90 9.36
C GLN A 93 -4.45 -15.59 8.49
N SER A 94 -4.56 -15.83 7.17
CA SER A 94 -3.51 -15.46 6.21
C SER A 94 -3.25 -13.95 6.20
N HIS A 95 -4.30 -13.13 6.18
CA HIS A 95 -4.17 -11.68 6.26
C HIS A 95 -3.55 -11.21 7.59
N LEU A 96 -3.93 -11.82 8.71
CA LEU A 96 -3.36 -11.51 10.03
C LEU A 96 -1.87 -11.90 10.14
N ASN A 97 -1.47 -13.02 9.55
CA ASN A 97 -0.08 -13.45 9.53
C ASN A 97 0.79 -12.47 8.71
N ARG A 98 0.27 -11.95 7.60
CA ARG A 98 0.97 -10.91 6.80
C ARG A 98 1.16 -9.60 7.56
N MET A 99 0.24 -9.21 8.45
CA MET A 99 0.41 -8.05 9.33
C MET A 99 1.64 -8.21 10.23
N ARG A 100 1.75 -9.36 10.91
CA ARG A 100 2.90 -9.69 11.77
C ARG A 100 4.24 -9.68 11.03
N THR A 101 4.25 -10.16 9.80
CA THR A 101 5.48 -10.20 8.98
C THR A 101 5.97 -8.80 8.64
N CYS A 102 5.09 -7.85 8.36
CA CYS A 102 5.47 -6.47 8.09
C CYS A 102 6.15 -5.80 9.29
N SER A 103 5.73 -6.12 10.51
CA SER A 103 6.37 -5.61 11.74
C SER A 103 7.74 -6.23 12.01
N ILE A 104 7.96 -7.48 11.57
CA ILE A 104 9.20 -8.23 11.83
C ILE A 104 10.33 -7.83 10.86
N THR A 105 10.03 -7.58 9.58
CA THR A 105 11.04 -7.30 8.55
C THR A 105 11.76 -5.95 8.74
N HIS A 106 11.27 -5.06 9.60
CA HIS A 106 11.86 -3.75 9.87
C HIS A 106 12.68 -3.66 11.17
N ARG A 107 12.95 -4.80 11.84
CA ARG A 107 13.67 -4.81 13.13
C ARG A 107 15.16 -4.47 13.06
N ASP A 108 15.73 -4.34 11.86
CA ASP A 108 17.20 -4.26 11.75
C ASP A 108 17.83 -2.90 12.02
N ASN A 109 17.11 -1.80 12.31
CA ASN A 109 17.72 -0.56 12.85
C ASN A 109 16.72 0.59 13.16
N GLN A 110 15.43 0.36 13.26
CA GLN A 110 14.50 1.45 13.63
C GLN A 110 13.91 1.22 15.01
N ILE A 111 13.87 2.31 15.78
CA ILE A 111 13.23 2.35 17.10
C ILE A 111 11.77 1.95 16.91
N CYS A 112 11.38 0.77 17.42
CA CYS A 112 9.99 0.34 17.46
C CYS A 112 9.17 1.40 18.21
N ASP A 113 8.12 1.91 17.57
CA ASP A 113 7.17 2.79 18.23
C ASP A 113 6.23 1.92 19.09
N PRO A 114 6.27 2.02 20.43
CA PRO A 114 5.47 1.18 21.31
C PRO A 114 3.96 1.39 21.12
N GLU A 115 3.52 2.55 20.64
CA GLU A 115 2.12 2.81 20.33
C GLU A 115 1.66 2.00 19.11
N VAL A 116 2.53 1.85 18.12
CA VAL A 116 2.26 1.04 16.93
C VAL A 116 2.15 -0.44 17.29
N GLU A 117 3.09 -0.98 18.09
CA GLU A 117 3.06 -2.36 18.54
C GLU A 117 1.81 -2.67 19.41
N ALA A 118 1.44 -1.74 20.27
CA ALA A 118 0.23 -1.86 21.07
C ALA A 118 -1.03 -1.88 20.20
N SER A 119 -1.10 -1.00 19.19
CA SER A 119 -2.23 -0.93 18.26
C SER A 119 -2.37 -2.21 17.45
N GLU A 120 -1.27 -2.76 16.92
CA GLU A 120 -1.25 -4.05 16.22
C GLU A 120 -1.74 -5.18 17.12
N SER A 121 -1.18 -5.28 18.33
CA SER A 121 -1.56 -6.31 19.30
C SER A 121 -3.05 -6.23 19.69
N ASN A 122 -3.56 -5.02 19.89
CA ASN A 122 -4.96 -4.80 20.22
C ASN A 122 -5.88 -5.17 19.06
N PHE A 123 -5.51 -4.82 17.84
CA PHE A 123 -6.28 -5.20 16.65
C PHE A 123 -6.32 -6.73 16.48
N LEU A 124 -5.19 -7.42 16.63
CA LEU A 124 -5.13 -8.89 16.56
C LEU A 124 -6.01 -9.57 17.63
N LYS A 125 -6.03 -9.04 18.86
CA LYS A 125 -6.90 -9.52 19.92
C LYS A 125 -8.38 -9.30 19.58
N LEU A 126 -8.71 -8.10 19.06
CA LEU A 126 -10.06 -7.79 18.61
C LEU A 126 -10.55 -8.81 17.58
N ILE A 127 -9.78 -9.01 16.49
CA ILE A 127 -10.17 -9.95 15.43
C ILE A 127 -10.35 -11.36 15.97
N LYS A 128 -9.48 -11.81 16.87
CA LYS A 128 -9.61 -13.12 17.53
C LYS A 128 -10.94 -13.22 18.29
N THR A 129 -11.29 -12.22 19.11
CA THR A 129 -12.55 -12.18 19.85
C THR A 129 -13.76 -12.22 18.89
N LEU A 130 -13.71 -11.44 17.81
CA LEU A 130 -14.82 -11.40 16.83
C LEU A 130 -14.96 -12.70 16.03
N LEU A 131 -13.91 -13.50 15.88
CA LEU A 131 -13.97 -14.83 15.28
C LEU A 131 -14.56 -15.88 16.22
N GLU A 132 -14.22 -15.78 17.52
CA GLU A 132 -14.63 -16.77 18.54
C GLU A 132 -16.07 -16.52 19.05
N ASP A 133 -16.51 -15.27 19.10
CA ASP A 133 -17.82 -14.88 19.66
C ASP A 133 -18.72 -14.18 18.62
N PRO A 134 -19.73 -14.89 18.06
CA PRO A 134 -20.67 -14.31 17.11
C PRO A 134 -21.55 -13.17 17.70
N VAL A 135 -21.83 -13.21 19.00
CA VAL A 135 -22.66 -12.18 19.66
C VAL A 135 -21.87 -10.88 19.79
N GLU A 136 -20.60 -10.98 20.23
CA GLU A 136 -19.72 -9.84 20.33
C GLU A 136 -19.40 -9.28 18.94
N ARG A 137 -19.27 -10.12 17.92
CA ARG A 137 -19.10 -9.71 16.52
C ARG A 137 -20.27 -8.85 16.04
N GLU A 138 -21.51 -9.31 16.24
CA GLU A 138 -22.73 -8.56 15.88
C GLU A 138 -22.77 -7.21 16.59
N ARG A 139 -22.54 -7.20 17.89
CA ARG A 139 -22.50 -5.99 18.72
C ARG A 139 -21.42 -5.00 18.24
N PHE A 140 -20.23 -5.48 17.89
CA PHE A 140 -19.14 -4.66 17.36
C PHE A 140 -19.54 -3.97 16.07
N PHE A 141 -20.11 -4.71 15.10
CA PHE A 141 -20.49 -4.13 13.82
C PHE A 141 -21.66 -3.17 13.91
N GLN A 142 -22.54 -3.33 14.88
CA GLN A 142 -23.67 -2.41 15.09
C GLN A 142 -23.25 -1.11 15.80
N ASN A 143 -22.38 -1.19 16.80
CA ASN A 143 -22.13 -0.07 17.70
C ASN A 143 -20.74 0.56 17.57
N VAL A 144 -19.69 -0.24 17.36
CA VAL A 144 -18.29 0.23 17.38
C VAL A 144 -17.78 0.53 15.99
N PHE A 145 -18.02 -0.38 15.04
CA PHE A 145 -17.51 -0.26 13.68
C PHE A 145 -17.89 1.05 12.98
N PRO A 146 -19.14 1.55 13.04
CA PRO A 146 -19.52 2.80 12.37
C PRO A 146 -18.79 4.03 12.90
N GLU A 147 -18.44 4.03 14.19
CA GLU A 147 -17.75 5.15 14.84
C GLU A 147 -16.23 5.07 14.60
N GLU A 148 -15.61 3.94 14.91
CA GLU A 148 -14.15 3.79 14.90
C GLU A 148 -13.58 3.55 13.50
N PHE A 149 -14.29 2.81 12.65
CA PHE A 149 -13.85 2.44 11.30
C PHE A 149 -14.70 3.07 10.18
N GLY A 150 -15.49 4.06 10.55
CA GLY A 150 -16.44 4.76 9.68
C GLY A 150 -15.79 5.86 8.80
N PRO A 151 -16.55 6.94 8.50
CA PRO A 151 -16.13 7.96 7.55
C PRO A 151 -14.83 8.67 7.89
N GLN A 152 -14.56 8.93 9.18
CA GLN A 152 -13.34 9.60 9.64
C GLN A 152 -12.11 8.73 9.39
N TYR A 153 -12.20 7.43 9.68
CA TYR A 153 -11.14 6.47 9.40
C TYR A 153 -10.83 6.40 7.91
N HIS A 154 -11.86 6.32 7.07
CA HIS A 154 -11.69 6.34 5.61
C HIS A 154 -11.02 7.64 5.13
N SER A 155 -11.38 8.79 5.69
CA SER A 155 -10.77 10.08 5.33
C SER A 155 -9.29 10.11 5.70
N ALA A 156 -8.94 9.62 6.90
CA ALA A 156 -7.54 9.52 7.33
C ALA A 156 -6.73 8.60 6.41
N LEU A 157 -7.30 7.44 6.05
CA LEU A 157 -6.66 6.49 5.15
C LEU A 157 -6.48 7.07 3.74
N GLN A 158 -7.49 7.77 3.20
CA GLN A 158 -7.39 8.50 1.93
C GLN A 158 -6.27 9.54 1.97
N THR A 159 -6.12 10.27 3.07
CA THR A 159 -5.04 11.25 3.23
C THR A 159 -3.67 10.58 3.17
N LEU A 160 -3.46 9.47 3.89
CA LEU A 160 -2.20 8.73 3.86
C LEU A 160 -1.87 8.17 2.46
N VAL A 161 -2.86 7.61 1.75
CA VAL A 161 -2.67 7.14 0.37
C VAL A 161 -2.34 8.30 -0.55
N TRP A 162 -3.03 9.43 -0.43
CA TRP A 162 -2.76 10.63 -1.22
C TRP A 162 -1.35 11.16 -1.00
N GLU A 163 -0.90 11.23 0.25
CA GLU A 163 0.46 11.66 0.58
C GLU A 163 1.51 10.72 -0.02
N PHE A 164 1.31 9.40 0.10
CA PHE A 164 2.18 8.40 -0.51
C PHE A 164 2.27 8.59 -2.03
N LEU A 165 1.13 8.65 -2.73
CA LEU A 165 1.08 8.81 -4.18
C LEU A 165 1.66 10.16 -4.64
N SER A 166 1.44 11.23 -3.88
CA SER A 166 1.97 12.56 -4.16
C SER A 166 3.49 12.62 -4.01
N ARG A 167 4.05 11.93 -3.02
CA ARG A 167 5.49 11.80 -2.83
C ARG A 167 6.11 10.95 -3.93
N LEU A 168 5.46 9.83 -4.30
CA LEU A 168 5.89 8.99 -5.41
C LEU A 168 5.92 9.77 -6.73
N GLU A 169 4.88 10.53 -7.05
CA GLU A 169 4.80 11.36 -8.26
C GLU A 169 5.96 12.36 -8.36
N LYS A 170 6.39 12.95 -7.23
CA LYS A 170 7.52 13.89 -7.19
C LYS A 170 8.86 13.22 -7.51
N LEU A 171 8.99 11.91 -7.30
CA LEU A 171 10.19 11.16 -7.66
C LEU A 171 10.23 10.80 -9.14
N LEU A 172 9.07 10.74 -9.81
CA LEU A 172 9.01 10.36 -11.20
C LEU A 172 9.48 11.51 -12.09
N PRO A 173 10.32 11.23 -13.11
CA PRO A 173 10.79 12.26 -14.03
C PRO A 173 9.63 12.82 -14.84
N THR A 174 9.40 14.13 -14.74
CA THR A 174 8.44 14.85 -15.58
C THR A 174 9.15 15.33 -16.84
N PRO A 175 8.80 14.84 -18.05
CA PRO A 175 9.39 15.33 -19.25
C PRO A 175 8.98 16.80 -19.48
N THR A 176 9.94 17.66 -19.78
CA THR A 176 9.66 19.02 -20.22
C THR A 176 9.00 19.01 -21.61
N LEU A 177 8.25 20.06 -21.96
CA LEU A 177 7.66 20.20 -23.29
C LEU A 177 8.72 20.09 -24.39
N GLN A 178 9.92 20.62 -24.16
CA GLN A 178 11.05 20.56 -25.09
C GLN A 178 11.55 19.11 -25.29
N GLN A 179 11.62 18.32 -24.22
CA GLN A 179 11.99 16.90 -24.30
C GLN A 179 10.91 16.10 -25.04
N THR A 180 9.63 16.36 -24.75
CA THR A 180 8.51 15.71 -25.44
C THR A 180 8.52 16.03 -26.93
N ALA A 181 8.72 17.29 -27.29
CA ALA A 181 8.82 17.71 -28.70
C ALA A 181 10.03 17.06 -29.41
N SER A 182 11.19 16.96 -28.77
CA SER A 182 12.37 16.30 -29.33
C SER A 182 12.14 14.80 -29.59
N TRP A 183 11.44 14.09 -28.71
CA TRP A 183 11.08 12.68 -28.91
C TRP A 183 10.12 12.48 -30.07
N PHE A 184 9.13 13.37 -30.18
CA PHE A 184 8.17 13.31 -31.30
C PHE A 184 8.89 13.51 -32.64
N LEU A 185 9.80 14.48 -32.73
CA LEU A 185 10.61 14.73 -33.93
C LEU A 185 11.53 13.55 -34.28
N GLN A 186 12.13 12.88 -33.28
CA GLN A 186 12.93 11.66 -33.52
C GLN A 186 12.09 10.52 -34.09
N GLN A 187 10.89 10.27 -33.56
CA GLN A 187 9.99 9.24 -34.09
C GLN A 187 9.54 9.51 -35.50
N VAL A 188 9.23 10.78 -35.83
CA VAL A 188 8.85 11.18 -37.19
C VAL A 188 10.01 11.01 -38.18
N ARG A 189 11.26 11.27 -37.75
CA ARG A 189 12.46 11.05 -38.59
C ARG A 189 12.69 9.56 -38.86
N GLN A 190 12.55 8.70 -37.86
CA GLN A 190 12.72 7.24 -38.04
C GLN A 190 11.68 6.65 -39.02
N LYS A 191 10.42 7.12 -38.98
CA LYS A 191 9.38 6.67 -39.91
C LYS A 191 9.57 7.14 -41.36
N ARG A 192 10.39 8.18 -41.60
CA ARG A 192 10.70 8.69 -42.96
C ARG A 192 11.95 8.02 -43.57
N SER A 193 12.67 7.21 -42.82
CA SER A 193 13.90 6.54 -43.26
C SER A 193 13.67 5.07 -43.61
N VAL A 194 12.43 4.62 -43.62
CA VAL A 194 11.96 3.32 -44.12
C VAL A 194 11.06 3.54 -45.34
#